data_a8ceaff720d653b43144cc931dd66536
#
_entry.id   a8ceaff720d653b43144cc931dd66536
#
_cell.length_a   1.000
_cell.length_b   1.000
_cell.length_c   1.000
_cell.angle_alpha   90.00
_cell.angle_beta   90.00
_cell.angle_gamma   90.00
#
_symmetry.space_group_name_H-M   'P 1'
#
loop_
_entity.id
_entity.type
_entity.pdbx_description
1 polymer ?
#
loop_
_entity_poly.entity_id
_entity_poly.type
_entity_poly.pdbx_seq_one_letter_code
_entity_poly.pdbx_strand_id
1 'polypeptide(L)'
;MLVEELKELARSIQEQRAEEQKIEVKAAHIDCPKRLYDTLSSFSNQDTGGILIFGLDEKQDFKAVGVYDLQDLQKKVTEQCNQMEPPVRAVFTFAEYEGVWIVSAEIPSIDLTERPCYYKGAGKVRGSYIRVGDADIGMTDYEIYSYDAWRKHVHDDERVADKGDISFL
;
A
#
# COMPACT_ATOMS: atom_id res chain seq x y z
N MET A 1 1.31 7.90 -11.50
CA MET A 1 2.50 7.91 -12.38
C MET A 1 2.11 8.15 -13.82
N LEU A 2 3.05 8.43 -14.69
CA LEU A 2 2.79 8.51 -16.11
C LEU A 2 2.68 7.12 -16.74
N VAL A 3 1.98 7.03 -17.87
CA VAL A 3 1.81 5.75 -18.60
C VAL A 3 3.17 5.15 -18.97
N GLU A 4 4.10 5.97 -19.43
CA GLU A 4 5.44 5.49 -19.80
C GLU A 4 6.24 5.01 -18.58
N GLU A 5 6.05 5.61 -17.44
CA GLU A 5 6.66 5.15 -16.19
C GLU A 5 6.13 3.77 -15.79
N LEU A 6 4.84 3.52 -15.96
CA LEU A 6 4.24 2.21 -15.69
C LEU A 6 4.81 1.13 -16.60
N LYS A 7 4.94 1.43 -17.90
CA LYS A 7 5.52 0.50 -18.87
C LYS A 7 6.98 0.17 -18.54
N GLU A 8 7.74 1.19 -18.15
CA GLU A 8 9.14 1.00 -17.76
C GLU A 8 9.27 0.17 -16.49
N LEU A 9 8.40 0.40 -15.53
CA LEU A 9 8.35 -0.39 -14.30
C LEU A 9 8.01 -1.85 -14.59
N ALA A 10 7.03 -2.10 -15.45
CA ALA A 10 6.67 -3.47 -15.87
C ALA A 10 7.87 -4.18 -16.54
N ARG A 11 8.57 -3.47 -17.41
CA ARG A 11 9.77 -4.01 -18.07
C ARG A 11 10.85 -4.35 -17.04
N SER A 12 11.10 -3.46 -16.10
CA SER A 12 12.08 -3.68 -15.05
C SER A 12 11.76 -4.91 -14.19
N ILE A 13 10.49 -5.08 -13.82
CA ILE A 13 10.05 -6.25 -13.05
C ILE A 13 10.26 -7.52 -13.84
N GLN A 14 9.95 -7.53 -15.13
CA GLN A 14 10.16 -8.69 -16.00
C GLN A 14 11.64 -9.05 -16.15
N GLU A 15 12.49 -8.04 -16.27
CA GLU A 15 13.94 -8.26 -16.38
C GLU A 15 14.55 -8.80 -15.09
N GLN A 16 14.16 -8.25 -13.96
CA GLN A 16 14.66 -8.66 -12.64
C GLN A 16 13.98 -9.93 -12.13
N ARG A 17 12.78 -10.23 -12.62
CA ARG A 17 11.95 -11.36 -12.18
C ARG A 17 11.74 -11.39 -10.68
N ALA A 18 11.55 -10.21 -10.10
CA ALA A 18 11.41 -10.05 -8.65
C ALA A 18 10.54 -8.85 -8.30
N GLU A 19 9.84 -8.97 -7.19
CA GLU A 19 9.17 -7.86 -6.52
C GLU A 19 10.14 -7.18 -5.56
N GLU A 20 9.93 -5.91 -5.31
CA GLU A 20 10.68 -5.13 -4.33
C GLU A 20 9.81 -4.87 -3.10
N GLN A 21 10.43 -4.28 -2.05
CA GLN A 21 9.69 -3.93 -0.83
C GLN A 21 8.51 -2.99 -1.08
N LYS A 22 8.59 -2.16 -2.10
CA LYS A 22 7.53 -1.21 -2.45
C LYS A 22 6.66 -1.62 -3.63
N ILE A 23 6.80 -2.85 -4.13
CA ILE A 23 6.06 -3.34 -5.30
C ILE A 23 5.43 -4.68 -5.00
N GLU A 24 4.14 -4.80 -5.32
CA GLU A 24 3.40 -6.06 -5.26
C GLU A 24 2.75 -6.31 -6.62
N VAL A 25 2.93 -7.50 -7.19
CA VAL A 25 2.41 -7.88 -8.49
C VAL A 25 1.26 -8.85 -8.32
N LYS A 26 0.17 -8.61 -9.04
CA LYS A 26 -1.02 -9.48 -9.09
C LYS A 26 -1.42 -9.69 -10.52
N ALA A 27 -1.71 -10.93 -10.89
CA ALA A 27 -2.13 -11.25 -12.25
C ALA A 27 -3.45 -10.56 -12.60
N ALA A 28 -4.43 -10.64 -11.74
CA ALA A 28 -5.77 -10.08 -11.93
C ALA A 28 -6.33 -10.34 -13.33
N HIS A 29 -6.02 -11.51 -13.88
CA HIS A 29 -6.39 -11.88 -15.25
C HIS A 29 -7.84 -12.37 -15.33
N ILE A 30 -8.33 -13.04 -14.29
CA ILE A 30 -9.66 -13.62 -14.25
C ILE A 30 -10.59 -12.80 -13.34
N ASP A 31 -10.07 -12.31 -12.23
CA ASP A 31 -10.83 -11.59 -11.21
C ASP A 31 -9.93 -10.65 -10.42
N CYS A 32 -10.52 -9.74 -9.65
CA CYS A 32 -9.80 -8.91 -8.69
C CYS A 32 -9.34 -9.78 -7.50
N PRO A 33 -8.10 -9.62 -7.03
CA PRO A 33 -7.68 -10.28 -5.80
C PRO A 33 -8.65 -9.92 -4.66
N LYS A 34 -9.10 -10.94 -3.93
CA LYS A 34 -10.13 -10.76 -2.90
C LYS A 34 -9.58 -10.16 -1.61
N ARG A 35 -8.28 -10.27 -1.39
CA ARG A 35 -7.66 -9.84 -0.14
C ARG A 35 -6.40 -9.04 -0.42
N LEU A 36 -6.57 -7.73 -0.60
CA LEU A 36 -5.46 -6.80 -0.72
C LEU A 36 -5.16 -6.08 0.60
N TYR A 37 -5.92 -6.36 1.65
CA TYR A 37 -5.86 -5.63 2.92
C TYR A 37 -4.48 -5.63 3.55
N ASP A 38 -3.79 -6.77 3.53
CA ASP A 38 -2.47 -6.92 4.13
C ASP A 38 -1.46 -6.01 3.41
N THR A 39 -1.49 -6.00 2.09
CA THR A 39 -0.62 -5.16 1.27
C THR A 39 -0.98 -3.67 1.39
N LEU A 40 -2.27 -3.34 1.39
CA LEU A 40 -2.71 -1.96 1.59
C LEU A 40 -2.24 -1.42 2.94
N SER A 41 -2.36 -2.23 3.98
CA SER A 41 -1.86 -1.87 5.32
C SER A 41 -0.35 -1.68 5.33
N SER A 42 0.41 -2.67 4.84
CA SER A 42 1.86 -2.62 4.89
C SER A 42 2.45 -1.47 4.07
N PHE A 43 1.89 -1.20 2.88
CA PHE A 43 2.35 -0.07 2.06
C PHE A 43 2.04 1.27 2.70
N SER A 44 0.84 1.42 3.27
CA SER A 44 0.47 2.65 3.96
C SER A 44 1.35 2.93 5.18
N ASN A 45 1.85 1.88 5.81
CA ASN A 45 2.65 1.96 7.05
C ASN A 45 4.16 2.11 6.80
N GLN A 46 4.60 2.14 5.54
CA GLN A 46 6.01 2.40 5.23
C GLN A 46 6.21 3.77 4.60
N ASP A 47 7.37 4.36 4.81
CA ASP A 47 7.63 5.75 4.41
C ASP A 47 7.57 5.99 2.91
N THR A 48 7.88 4.98 2.11
CA THR A 48 7.86 5.08 0.65
C THR A 48 6.48 4.84 0.04
N GLY A 49 5.48 4.42 0.83
CA GLY A 49 4.23 3.90 0.28
C GLY A 49 4.50 2.63 -0.52
N GLY A 50 3.73 2.39 -1.56
CA GLY A 50 3.94 1.23 -2.42
C GLY A 50 3.12 1.28 -3.69
N ILE A 51 3.38 0.32 -4.58
CA ILE A 51 2.71 0.23 -5.87
C ILE A 51 2.21 -1.20 -6.06
N LEU A 52 0.90 -1.34 -6.27
CA LEU A 52 0.30 -2.58 -6.74
C LEU A 52 0.29 -2.54 -8.26
N ILE A 53 0.75 -3.61 -8.90
CA ILE A 53 0.70 -3.74 -10.36
C ILE A 53 -0.16 -4.95 -10.69
N PHE A 54 -1.17 -4.74 -11.54
CA PHE A 54 -2.11 -5.76 -11.98
C PHE A 54 -1.92 -6.04 -13.47
N GLY A 55 -1.98 -7.30 -13.83
CA GLY A 55 -1.86 -7.73 -15.23
C GLY A 55 -0.56 -8.42 -15.57
N LEU A 56 0.35 -8.59 -14.61
CA LEU A 56 1.55 -9.42 -14.76
C LEU A 56 1.40 -10.67 -13.89
N ASP A 57 1.81 -11.83 -14.38
CA ASP A 57 1.68 -13.08 -13.64
C ASP A 57 3.03 -13.57 -13.14
N GLU A 58 3.26 -13.45 -11.85
CA GLU A 58 4.48 -13.89 -11.18
C GLU A 58 4.76 -15.37 -11.43
N LYS A 59 3.73 -16.20 -11.48
CA LYS A 59 3.87 -17.65 -11.72
C LYS A 59 4.35 -17.98 -13.13
N GLN A 60 4.27 -17.03 -14.05
CA GLN A 60 4.72 -17.16 -15.43
C GLN A 60 5.85 -16.17 -15.74
N ASP A 61 6.79 -16.01 -14.81
CA ASP A 61 7.93 -15.09 -14.95
C ASP A 61 7.50 -13.65 -15.25
N PHE A 62 6.43 -13.20 -14.61
CA PHE A 62 5.87 -11.85 -14.77
C PHE A 62 5.37 -11.54 -16.18
N LYS A 63 4.94 -12.59 -16.89
CA LYS A 63 4.32 -12.41 -18.20
C LYS A 63 3.15 -11.44 -18.12
N ALA A 64 3.04 -10.55 -19.12
CA ALA A 64 1.89 -9.65 -19.26
C ALA A 64 0.67 -10.44 -19.74
N VAL A 65 -0.24 -10.75 -18.82
CA VAL A 65 -1.46 -11.51 -19.11
C VAL A 65 -2.68 -10.59 -19.27
N GLY A 66 -2.58 -9.37 -18.77
CA GLY A 66 -3.64 -8.38 -18.84
C GLY A 66 -4.72 -8.54 -17.78
N VAL A 67 -5.30 -7.43 -17.43
CA VAL A 67 -6.38 -7.34 -16.43
C VAL A 67 -7.70 -7.77 -17.06
N TYR A 68 -8.52 -8.50 -16.30
CA TYR A 68 -9.81 -9.01 -16.77
C TYR A 68 -10.80 -7.90 -17.15
N ASP A 69 -10.84 -6.80 -16.43
CA ASP A 69 -11.75 -5.66 -16.66
C ASP A 69 -11.21 -4.45 -15.89
N LEU A 70 -10.85 -3.40 -16.59
CA LEU A 70 -10.21 -2.22 -15.99
C LEU A 70 -11.11 -1.51 -15.00
N GLN A 71 -12.38 -1.31 -15.36
CA GLN A 71 -13.32 -0.56 -14.52
C GLN A 71 -13.71 -1.37 -13.28
N ASP A 72 -13.98 -2.65 -13.45
CA ASP A 72 -14.34 -3.52 -12.34
C ASP A 72 -13.18 -3.69 -11.35
N LEU A 73 -11.96 -3.83 -11.87
CA LEU A 73 -10.77 -3.90 -11.02
C LEU A 73 -10.63 -2.63 -10.18
N GLN A 74 -10.70 -1.46 -10.82
CA GLN A 74 -10.60 -0.18 -10.13
C GLN A 74 -11.66 -0.05 -9.04
N LYS A 75 -12.90 -0.40 -9.37
CA LYS A 75 -14.02 -0.35 -8.42
C LYS A 75 -13.76 -1.26 -7.21
N LYS A 76 -13.38 -2.51 -7.45
CA LYS A 76 -13.16 -3.49 -6.37
C LYS A 76 -11.95 -3.14 -5.51
N VAL A 77 -10.86 -2.66 -6.11
CA VAL A 77 -9.71 -2.19 -5.35
C VAL A 77 -10.10 -0.99 -4.48
N THR A 78 -10.84 -0.05 -5.04
CA THR A 78 -11.33 1.12 -4.29
C THR A 78 -12.22 0.70 -3.12
N GLU A 79 -13.09 -0.29 -3.30
CA GLU A 79 -13.93 -0.82 -2.22
C GLU A 79 -13.07 -1.39 -1.08
N GLN A 80 -12.01 -2.13 -1.41
CA GLN A 80 -11.09 -2.64 -0.40
C GLN A 80 -10.33 -1.51 0.30
N CYS A 81 -9.90 -0.51 -0.44
CA CYS A 81 -9.24 0.68 0.13
C CYS A 81 -10.13 1.40 1.15
N ASN A 82 -11.44 1.44 0.89
CA ASN A 82 -12.40 2.07 1.79
C ASN A 82 -12.68 1.23 3.05
N GLN A 83 -12.27 -0.03 3.08
CA GLN A 83 -12.36 -0.89 4.26
C GLN A 83 -11.15 -0.74 5.21
N MET A 84 -10.19 0.08 4.82
CA MET A 84 -9.04 0.38 5.66
C MET A 84 -9.31 1.57 6.58
N GLU A 85 -8.63 1.61 7.72
CA GLU A 85 -8.66 2.73 8.65
C GLU A 85 -7.25 3.22 8.91
N PRO A 86 -6.89 4.44 8.54
CA PRO A 86 -7.70 5.35 7.72
C PRO A 86 -7.88 4.81 6.29
N PRO A 87 -8.90 5.29 5.57
CA PRO A 87 -9.12 4.84 4.18
C PRO A 87 -7.91 5.13 3.29
N VAL A 88 -7.59 4.18 2.43
CA VAL A 88 -6.49 4.33 1.47
C VAL A 88 -6.98 5.05 0.23
N ARG A 89 -6.21 6.03 -0.23
CA ARG A 89 -6.52 6.80 -1.44
C ARG A 89 -5.53 6.42 -2.54
N ALA A 90 -5.82 5.32 -3.22
CA ALA A 90 -4.99 4.81 -4.30
C ALA A 90 -5.10 5.71 -5.55
N VAL A 91 -3.98 5.87 -6.26
CA VAL A 91 -3.93 6.56 -7.55
C VAL A 91 -3.69 5.53 -8.63
N PHE A 92 -4.64 5.43 -9.58
CA PHE A 92 -4.61 4.42 -10.63
C PHE A 92 -3.98 4.98 -11.91
N THR A 93 -3.23 4.13 -12.60
CA THR A 93 -2.70 4.37 -13.94
C THR A 93 -2.96 3.16 -14.79
N PHE A 94 -3.44 3.36 -16.01
CA PHE A 94 -3.74 2.31 -16.97
C PHE A 94 -2.80 2.43 -18.16
N ALA A 95 -2.24 1.30 -18.59
CA ALA A 95 -1.35 1.28 -19.75
C ALA A 95 -1.57 0.04 -20.60
N GLU A 96 -1.49 0.19 -21.92
CA GLU A 96 -1.40 -0.93 -22.83
C GLU A 96 0.07 -1.35 -22.92
N TYR A 97 0.36 -2.59 -22.62
CA TYR A 97 1.71 -3.12 -22.55
C TYR A 97 1.75 -4.54 -23.12
N GLU A 98 2.61 -4.76 -24.12
CA GLU A 98 2.72 -6.05 -24.81
C GLU A 98 1.36 -6.58 -25.32
N GLY A 99 0.52 -5.66 -25.81
CA GLY A 99 -0.78 -6.02 -26.38
C GLY A 99 -1.91 -6.25 -25.37
N VAL A 100 -1.66 -6.09 -24.09
CA VAL A 100 -2.67 -6.23 -23.03
C VAL A 100 -2.68 -5.01 -22.12
N TRP A 101 -3.75 -4.87 -21.34
CA TRP A 101 -3.88 -3.76 -20.39
C TRP A 101 -3.36 -4.16 -19.02
N ILE A 102 -2.49 -3.30 -18.49
CA ILE A 102 -1.99 -3.41 -17.12
C ILE A 102 -2.42 -2.17 -16.33
N VAL A 103 -2.49 -2.31 -15.02
CA VAL A 103 -2.93 -1.25 -14.12
C VAL A 103 -1.96 -1.15 -12.96
N SER A 104 -1.63 0.07 -12.57
CA SER A 104 -0.97 0.31 -11.29
C SER A 104 -1.90 1.04 -10.33
N ALA A 105 -1.79 0.71 -9.05
CA ALA A 105 -2.42 1.45 -7.96
C ALA A 105 -1.30 1.91 -7.02
N GLU A 106 -1.06 3.21 -6.99
CA GLU A 106 -0.07 3.80 -6.09
C GLU A 106 -0.72 4.01 -4.72
N ILE A 107 -0.14 3.40 -3.70
CA ILE A 107 -0.62 3.48 -2.33
C ILE A 107 0.25 4.48 -1.58
N PRO A 108 -0.31 5.62 -1.16
CA PRO A 108 0.49 6.62 -0.46
C PRO A 108 0.84 6.17 0.95
N SER A 109 2.02 6.56 1.40
CA SER A 109 2.39 6.49 2.80
C SER A 109 1.48 7.41 3.61
N ILE A 110 1.08 6.99 4.80
CA ILE A 110 0.35 7.86 5.72
C ILE A 110 1.31 8.45 6.77
N ASP A 111 0.90 9.56 7.34
CA ASP A 111 1.67 10.21 8.39
C ASP A 111 1.86 9.27 9.59
N LEU A 112 3.03 9.36 10.24
CA LEU A 112 3.32 8.57 11.43
C LEU A 112 2.26 8.71 12.52
N THR A 113 1.65 9.89 12.63
CA THR A 113 0.58 10.14 13.60
C THR A 113 -0.69 9.32 13.34
N GLU A 114 -0.87 8.86 12.10
CA GLU A 114 -2.05 8.08 11.70
C GLU A 114 -1.80 6.59 11.62
N ARG A 115 -0.55 6.15 11.79
CA ARG A 115 -0.20 4.72 11.76
C ARG A 115 -0.57 4.01 13.05
N PRO A 116 -0.91 2.72 13.00
CA PRO A 116 -0.92 1.91 11.78
C PRO A 116 -2.23 2.03 11.01
N CYS A 117 -2.14 1.96 9.68
CA CYS A 117 -3.28 1.70 8.82
C CYS A 117 -3.63 0.21 8.96
N TYR A 118 -4.91 -0.11 9.13
CA TYR A 118 -5.34 -1.49 9.32
C TYR A 118 -6.67 -1.79 8.63
N TYR A 119 -6.92 -3.07 8.40
CA TYR A 119 -8.20 -3.52 7.87
C TYR A 119 -9.26 -3.49 8.98
N LYS A 120 -10.34 -2.73 8.78
CA LYS A 120 -11.42 -2.57 9.77
C LYS A 120 -12.08 -3.91 10.13
N GLY A 121 -12.25 -4.81 9.16
CA GLY A 121 -12.88 -6.11 9.40
C GLY A 121 -12.13 -7.01 10.36
N ALA A 122 -10.81 -6.84 10.48
CA ALA A 122 -9.96 -7.61 11.39
C ALA A 122 -9.64 -6.86 12.68
N GLY A 123 -9.79 -5.52 12.68
CA GLY A 123 -9.40 -4.67 13.79
C GLY A 123 -7.92 -4.34 13.78
N LYS A 124 -7.53 -3.40 14.65
CA LYS A 124 -6.17 -2.86 14.69
C LYS A 124 -5.10 -3.92 15.00
N VAL A 125 -5.38 -4.81 15.93
CA VAL A 125 -4.39 -5.82 16.38
C VAL A 125 -4.12 -6.87 15.31
N ARG A 126 -5.15 -7.29 14.59
CA ARG A 126 -5.03 -8.36 13.58
C ARG A 126 -4.99 -7.85 12.15
N GLY A 127 -5.33 -6.60 11.93
CA GLY A 127 -5.41 -6.00 10.60
C GLY A 127 -4.26 -5.08 10.25
N SER A 128 -3.25 -4.94 11.12
CA SER A 128 -2.09 -4.10 10.90
C SER A 128 -0.90 -4.92 10.40
N TYR A 129 -0.29 -4.47 9.30
CA TYR A 129 0.80 -5.17 8.63
C TYR A 129 1.97 -4.25 8.35
N ILE A 130 3.16 -4.85 8.29
CA ILE A 130 4.39 -4.20 7.83
C ILE A 130 4.95 -4.97 6.65
N ARG A 131 5.68 -4.29 5.80
CA ARG A 131 6.33 -4.90 4.64
C ARG A 131 7.78 -5.23 4.98
N VAL A 132 8.15 -6.50 4.82
CA VAL A 132 9.53 -6.97 5.01
C VAL A 132 9.96 -7.68 3.72
N GLY A 133 10.83 -7.03 2.95
CA GLY A 133 11.17 -7.51 1.61
C GLY A 133 9.92 -7.49 0.72
N ASP A 134 9.51 -8.64 0.23
CA ASP A 134 8.30 -8.82 -0.59
C ASP A 134 7.12 -9.42 0.19
N ALA A 135 7.24 -9.50 1.51
CA ALA A 135 6.22 -10.13 2.36
C ALA A 135 5.48 -9.12 3.24
N ASP A 136 4.17 -9.31 3.37
CA ASP A 136 3.33 -8.57 4.30
C ASP A 136 3.24 -9.37 5.60
N ILE A 137 3.79 -8.80 6.67
CA ILE A 137 3.90 -9.46 7.98
C ILE A 137 3.02 -8.73 8.98
N GLY A 138 2.21 -9.49 9.73
CA GLY A 138 1.39 -8.92 10.78
C GLY A 138 2.23 -8.19 11.83
N MET A 139 1.81 -6.99 12.22
CA MET A 139 2.46 -6.25 13.28
C MET A 139 2.32 -6.98 14.61
N THR A 140 3.38 -6.93 15.41
CA THR A 140 3.32 -7.38 16.80
C THR A 140 2.58 -6.36 17.67
N ASP A 141 2.12 -6.79 18.82
CA ASP A 141 1.48 -5.89 19.79
C ASP A 141 2.43 -4.76 20.19
N TYR A 142 3.73 -5.05 20.30
CA TYR A 142 4.74 -4.06 20.63
C TYR A 142 4.86 -2.99 19.53
N GLU A 143 4.84 -3.39 18.27
CA GLU A 143 4.92 -2.45 17.15
C GLU A 143 3.71 -1.52 17.12
N ILE A 144 2.51 -2.07 17.33
CA ILE A 144 1.27 -1.29 17.40
C ILE A 144 1.34 -0.32 18.59
N TYR A 145 1.74 -0.80 19.75
CA TYR A 145 1.92 0.01 20.95
C TYR A 145 2.93 1.15 20.72
N SER A 146 3.99 0.90 19.97
CA SER A 146 5.01 1.91 19.67
C SER A 146 4.43 3.12 18.96
N TYR A 147 3.50 2.91 18.03
CA TYR A 147 2.82 4.03 17.36
C TYR A 147 1.94 4.82 18.33
N ASP A 148 1.22 4.15 19.20
CA ASP A 148 0.37 4.81 20.21
C ASP A 148 1.22 5.61 21.20
N ALA A 149 2.33 5.06 21.65
CA ALA A 149 3.28 5.70 22.54
C ALA A 149 3.92 6.94 21.86
N TRP A 150 4.27 6.80 20.59
CA TRP A 150 4.85 7.90 19.82
C TRP A 150 3.86 9.05 19.66
N ARG A 151 2.60 8.78 19.33
CA ARG A 151 1.55 9.78 19.22
C ARG A 151 1.35 10.54 20.53
N LYS A 152 1.32 9.82 21.63
CA LYS A 152 1.21 10.40 22.95
C LYS A 152 2.40 11.32 23.27
N HIS A 153 3.60 10.86 22.94
CA HIS A 153 4.82 11.65 23.15
C HIS A 153 4.80 12.95 22.34
N VAL A 154 4.46 12.86 21.06
CA VAL A 154 4.36 14.04 20.19
C VAL A 154 3.29 15.02 20.72
N HIS A 155 2.14 14.51 21.13
CA HIS A 155 1.08 15.33 21.68
C HIS A 155 1.52 16.03 22.98
N ASP A 156 2.19 15.33 23.87
CA ASP A 156 2.71 15.89 25.12
C ASP A 156 3.80 16.95 24.83
N ASP A 157 4.66 16.73 23.84
CA ASP A 157 5.68 17.71 23.42
C ASP A 157 5.04 18.99 22.89
N GLU A 158 4.00 18.87 22.06
CA GLU A 158 3.27 20.03 21.55
C GLU A 158 2.65 20.84 22.70
N ARG A 159 2.07 20.17 23.68
CA ARG A 159 1.50 20.83 24.87
C ARG A 159 2.56 21.53 25.70
N VAL A 160 3.71 20.88 25.89
CA VAL A 160 4.83 21.46 26.63
C VAL A 160 5.41 22.66 25.88
N ALA A 161 5.54 22.58 24.55
CA ALA A 161 6.02 23.68 23.73
C ALA A 161 5.11 24.90 23.85
N ASP A 162 3.80 24.73 23.78
CA ASP A 162 2.83 25.81 23.95
C ASP A 162 2.95 26.46 25.32
N LYS A 163 3.11 25.68 26.38
CA LYS A 163 3.33 26.16 27.74
C LYS A 163 4.74 26.69 27.95
N GLY A 164 5.71 26.08 27.30
CA GLY A 164 7.11 26.45 27.38
C GLY A 164 7.37 27.85 26.85
N ASP A 165 6.73 28.21 25.75
CA ASP A 165 6.82 29.57 25.19
C ASP A 165 6.37 30.64 26.19
N ILE A 166 5.37 30.31 26.96
CA ILE A 166 4.86 31.21 28.03
C ILE A 166 5.85 31.22 29.20
N SER A 167 6.44 30.08 29.55
CA SER A 167 7.31 29.92 30.70
C SER A 167 8.67 30.59 30.50
N PHE A 168 9.16 30.67 29.26
CA PHE A 168 10.47 31.26 28.93
C PHE A 168 10.39 32.76 28.65
N LEU A 169 9.19 33.29 28.62
CA LEU A 169 8.97 34.73 28.47
C LEU A 169 8.87 35.41 29.81
#